data_ad8f09b9d88abe834d747f7eff711102
#
_entry.id   ad8f09b9d88abe834d747f7eff711102
#
_cell.length_a   1.000
_cell.length_b   1.000
_cell.length_c   1.000
_cell.angle_alpha   90.00
_cell.angle_beta   90.00
_cell.angle_gamma   90.00
#
_symmetry.space_group_name_H-M   'P 1'
#
loop_
_entity.id
_entity.type
_entity.pdbx_description
1 polymer ?
#
loop_
_entity_poly.entity_id
_entity_poly.type
_entity_poly.pdbx_seq_one_letter_code
_entity_poly.pdbx_strand_id
1 'polypeptide(L)'
;LASLGINTQIISCIGADSNGQEVIDCLMPTGISTKTIQINGAHPTGEVLVHLNEKGSATYTINYPAAWDKIKYTQEGETAVIGADVLVFGSLACRDAIAHQSLLNYIALSKFKVFDVNLRAPFYNKELLLELMLEADCIKFNDDELYEIANFLNSPYHSLEQNIHFIAEK
;
A
#
# COMPACT_ATOMS: atom_id res chain seq x y z
N LEU A 1 -9.98 -3.09 10.09
CA LEU A 1 -11.29 -2.57 9.61
C LEU A 1 -12.36 -3.66 9.74
N ALA A 2 -12.17 -4.86 9.15
CA ALA A 2 -13.15 -5.94 9.25
C ALA A 2 -13.48 -6.31 10.71
N SER A 3 -12.49 -6.38 11.59
CA SER A 3 -12.67 -6.63 13.03
C SER A 3 -13.49 -5.55 13.75
N LEU A 4 -13.69 -4.40 13.14
CA LEU A 4 -14.53 -3.30 13.61
C LEU A 4 -15.93 -3.29 12.97
N GLY A 5 -16.28 -4.35 12.23
CA GLY A 5 -17.57 -4.45 11.54
C GLY A 5 -17.68 -3.63 10.24
N ILE A 6 -16.57 -3.09 9.74
CA ILE A 6 -16.56 -2.36 8.45
C ILE A 6 -16.46 -3.38 7.31
N ASN A 7 -17.34 -3.25 6.31
CA ASN A 7 -17.26 -4.06 5.09
C ASN A 7 -15.95 -3.75 4.36
N THR A 8 -15.04 -4.72 4.33
CA THR A 8 -13.68 -4.54 3.85
C THR A 8 -13.39 -5.54 2.72
N GLN A 9 -12.76 -5.06 1.66
CA GLN A 9 -12.24 -5.88 0.57
C GLN A 9 -10.74 -5.62 0.39
N ILE A 10 -10.01 -6.61 -0.11
CA ILE A 10 -8.57 -6.53 -0.35
C ILE A 10 -8.30 -6.83 -1.82
N ILE A 11 -7.71 -5.88 -2.54
CA ILE A 11 -7.15 -6.12 -3.87
C ILE A 11 -5.68 -6.47 -3.66
N SER A 12 -5.31 -7.70 -4.03
CA SER A 12 -3.95 -8.20 -3.86
C SER A 12 -3.64 -9.30 -4.88
N CYS A 13 -2.41 -9.82 -4.83
CA CYS A 13 -2.00 -10.96 -5.62
C CYS A 13 -1.08 -11.87 -4.78
N ILE A 14 -1.36 -13.15 -4.79
CA ILE A 14 -0.59 -14.21 -4.11
C ILE A 14 0.05 -15.15 -5.13
N GLY A 15 1.07 -15.90 -4.73
CA GLY A 15 1.63 -16.99 -5.51
C GLY A 15 0.70 -18.21 -5.55
N ALA A 16 0.96 -19.09 -6.50
CA ALA A 16 0.33 -20.43 -6.54
C ALA A 16 1.14 -21.39 -5.64
N ASP A 17 1.32 -21.05 -4.37
CA ASP A 17 2.15 -21.73 -3.38
C ASP A 17 1.42 -21.90 -2.04
N SER A 18 2.07 -22.61 -1.09
CA SER A 18 1.51 -22.88 0.24
C SER A 18 1.26 -21.59 1.04
N ASN A 19 2.14 -20.58 0.91
CA ASN A 19 1.99 -19.30 1.61
C ASN A 19 0.76 -18.53 1.08
N GLY A 20 0.52 -18.60 -0.23
CA GLY A 20 -0.70 -18.05 -0.83
C GLY A 20 -1.97 -18.71 -0.33
N GLN A 21 -1.96 -20.04 -0.18
CA GLN A 21 -3.09 -20.76 0.41
C GLN A 21 -3.30 -20.36 1.88
N GLU A 22 -2.24 -20.23 2.65
CA GLU A 22 -2.30 -19.77 4.05
C GLU A 22 -2.92 -18.37 4.17
N VAL A 23 -2.59 -17.44 3.26
CA VAL A 23 -3.23 -16.11 3.20
C VAL A 23 -4.74 -16.23 3.01
N ILE A 24 -5.20 -17.08 2.07
CA ILE A 24 -6.62 -17.31 1.83
C ILE A 24 -7.29 -17.89 3.08
N ASP A 25 -6.69 -18.92 3.68
CA ASP A 25 -7.21 -19.60 4.86
C ASP A 25 -7.31 -18.65 6.07
N CYS A 26 -6.39 -17.72 6.23
CA CYS A 26 -6.41 -16.68 7.26
C CYS A 26 -7.51 -15.62 7.02
N LEU A 27 -7.84 -15.32 5.77
CA LEU A 27 -8.85 -14.32 5.43
C LEU A 27 -10.28 -14.86 5.56
N MET A 28 -10.52 -16.13 5.22
CA MET A 28 -11.86 -16.73 5.22
C MET A 28 -12.62 -16.54 6.54
N PRO A 29 -12.03 -16.78 7.74
CA PRO A 29 -12.75 -16.61 9.01
C PRO A 29 -13.09 -15.14 9.34
N THR A 30 -12.43 -14.18 8.68
CA THR A 30 -12.64 -12.74 8.92
C THR A 30 -13.83 -12.17 8.16
N GLY A 31 -14.42 -12.95 7.23
CA GLY A 31 -15.49 -12.50 6.35
C GLY A 31 -15.02 -11.58 5.21
N ILE A 32 -13.71 -11.36 5.05
CA ILE A 32 -13.15 -10.59 3.94
C ILE A 32 -13.24 -11.44 2.66
N SER A 33 -13.81 -10.86 1.60
CA SER A 33 -13.91 -11.51 0.30
C SER A 33 -12.54 -11.72 -0.33
N THR A 34 -12.27 -12.93 -0.81
CA THR A 34 -11.03 -13.27 -1.54
C THR A 34 -11.16 -13.12 -3.06
N LYS A 35 -12.33 -12.69 -3.56
CA LYS A 35 -12.63 -12.59 -5.01
C LYS A 35 -11.71 -11.62 -5.77
N THR A 36 -11.15 -10.64 -5.08
CA THR A 36 -10.24 -9.62 -5.61
C THR A 36 -8.78 -9.94 -5.36
N ILE A 37 -8.47 -11.14 -4.84
CA ILE A 37 -7.12 -11.65 -4.68
C ILE A 37 -6.76 -12.47 -5.92
N GLN A 38 -5.79 -12.00 -6.67
CA GLN A 38 -5.29 -12.67 -7.87
C GLN A 38 -4.32 -13.78 -7.50
N ILE A 39 -4.18 -14.78 -8.37
CA ILE A 39 -3.18 -15.87 -8.21
C ILE A 39 -2.16 -15.74 -9.35
N ASN A 40 -0.88 -15.65 -8.99
CA ASN A 40 0.23 -15.56 -9.93
C ASN A 40 1.04 -16.86 -9.90
N GLY A 41 1.08 -17.58 -11.03
CA GLY A 41 1.86 -18.83 -11.15
C GLY A 41 3.36 -18.64 -11.41
N ALA A 42 3.80 -17.39 -11.65
CA ALA A 42 5.19 -17.10 -12.02
C ALA A 42 6.01 -16.45 -10.87
N HIS A 43 5.34 -15.91 -9.86
CA HIS A 43 5.99 -15.24 -8.73
C HIS A 43 5.48 -15.81 -7.41
N PRO A 44 6.34 -15.94 -6.39
CA PRO A 44 5.94 -16.46 -5.09
C PRO A 44 5.07 -15.44 -4.34
N THR A 45 4.32 -15.92 -3.36
CA THR A 45 3.65 -15.08 -2.36
C THR A 45 4.68 -14.22 -1.65
N GLY A 46 4.34 -12.97 -1.40
CA GLY A 46 5.26 -12.01 -0.77
C GLY A 46 5.61 -12.41 0.65
N GLU A 47 6.89 -12.37 0.95
CA GLU A 47 7.46 -12.67 2.27
C GLU A 47 8.27 -11.48 2.78
N VAL A 48 8.24 -11.32 4.10
CA VAL A 48 9.11 -10.38 4.82
C VAL A 48 10.01 -11.18 5.74
N LEU A 49 11.31 -11.14 5.47
CA LEU A 49 12.31 -11.76 6.33
C LEU A 49 12.67 -10.81 7.46
N VAL A 50 12.60 -11.30 8.69
CA VAL A 50 12.95 -10.53 9.89
C VAL A 50 14.32 -10.99 10.38
N HIS A 51 15.26 -10.06 10.43
CA HIS A 51 16.59 -10.29 10.96
C HIS A 51 16.72 -9.56 12.31
N LEU A 52 16.99 -10.31 13.37
CA LEU A 52 17.25 -9.73 14.69
C LEU A 52 18.76 -9.58 14.87
N ASN A 53 19.20 -8.39 15.31
CA ASN A 53 20.57 -8.19 15.74
C ASN A 53 20.78 -8.67 17.20
N GLU A 54 22.02 -8.66 17.65
CA GLU A 54 22.39 -9.08 19.02
C GLU A 54 21.69 -8.28 20.14
N LYS A 55 21.17 -7.08 19.82
CA LYS A 55 20.43 -6.20 20.75
C LYS A 55 18.92 -6.38 20.65
N GLY A 56 18.43 -7.34 19.84
CA GLY A 56 17.00 -7.59 19.63
C GLY A 56 16.32 -6.58 18.69
N SER A 57 17.06 -5.68 18.03
CA SER A 57 16.47 -4.79 17.03
C SER A 57 16.21 -5.56 15.74
N ALA A 58 15.01 -5.41 15.18
CA ALA A 58 14.60 -6.05 13.95
C ALA A 58 14.95 -5.22 12.72
N THR A 59 15.49 -5.87 11.70
CA THR A 59 15.56 -5.34 10.33
C THR A 59 14.70 -6.22 9.42
N TYR A 60 14.09 -5.62 8.41
CA TYR A 60 13.12 -6.28 7.54
C TYR A 60 13.63 -6.28 6.10
N THR A 61 13.62 -7.44 5.47
CA THR A 61 13.89 -7.58 4.04
C THR A 61 12.60 -8.00 3.36
N ILE A 62 12.08 -7.15 2.48
CA ILE A 62 10.89 -7.41 1.69
C ILE A 62 11.32 -7.97 0.35
N ASN A 63 11.04 -9.25 0.09
CA ASN A 63 11.46 -9.92 -1.12
C ASN A 63 10.86 -9.25 -2.38
N TYR A 64 11.67 -9.15 -3.44
CA TYR A 64 11.28 -8.65 -4.74
C TYR A 64 11.94 -9.50 -5.85
N PRO A 65 11.22 -9.85 -6.94
CA PRO A 65 9.78 -9.65 -7.12
C PRO A 65 8.93 -10.68 -6.35
N ALA A 66 7.73 -10.28 -5.95
CA ALA A 66 6.71 -11.12 -5.37
C ALA A 66 5.39 -11.04 -6.16
N ALA A 67 4.45 -11.91 -5.89
CA ALA A 67 3.18 -11.94 -6.62
C ALA A 67 2.42 -10.61 -6.55
N TRP A 68 2.38 -9.95 -5.40
CA TRP A 68 1.68 -8.68 -5.23
C TRP A 68 2.29 -7.51 -6.01
N ASP A 69 3.55 -7.61 -6.47
CA ASP A 69 4.15 -6.65 -7.40
C ASP A 69 3.51 -6.72 -8.80
N LYS A 70 2.77 -7.78 -9.05
CA LYS A 70 2.12 -8.08 -10.33
C LYS A 70 0.59 -7.99 -10.26
N ILE A 71 0.05 -7.24 -9.30
CA ILE A 71 -1.38 -6.92 -9.26
C ILE A 71 -1.78 -6.24 -10.57
N LYS A 72 -2.74 -6.86 -11.27
CA LYS A 72 -3.30 -6.33 -12.52
C LYS A 72 -4.63 -5.66 -12.27
N TYR A 73 -4.95 -4.69 -13.12
CA TYR A 73 -6.31 -4.16 -13.18
C TYR A 73 -7.25 -5.26 -13.70
N THR A 74 -8.34 -5.51 -12.96
CA THR A 74 -9.34 -6.54 -13.29
C THR A 74 -10.75 -6.00 -13.12
N GLN A 75 -11.72 -6.65 -13.77
CA GLN A 75 -13.13 -6.28 -13.66
C GLN A 75 -13.68 -6.47 -12.23
N GLU A 76 -13.21 -7.48 -11.52
CA GLU A 76 -13.55 -7.73 -10.11
C GLU A 76 -13.02 -6.61 -9.21
N GLY A 77 -11.77 -6.18 -9.44
CA GLY A 77 -11.17 -5.06 -8.74
C GLY A 77 -11.87 -3.73 -9.04
N GLU A 78 -12.18 -3.47 -10.30
CA GLU A 78 -12.96 -2.31 -10.73
C GLU A 78 -14.33 -2.26 -10.02
N THR A 79 -15.07 -3.37 -10.05
CA THR A 79 -16.38 -3.47 -9.39
C THR A 79 -16.27 -3.22 -7.88
N ALA A 80 -15.22 -3.76 -7.25
CA ALA A 80 -14.95 -3.56 -5.83
C ALA A 80 -14.69 -2.08 -5.49
N VAL A 81 -13.85 -1.40 -6.30
CA VAL A 81 -13.50 0.02 -6.08
C VAL A 81 -14.70 0.94 -6.31
N ILE A 82 -15.46 0.75 -7.39
CA ILE A 82 -16.68 1.54 -7.67
C ILE A 82 -17.72 1.36 -6.55
N GLY A 83 -17.83 0.16 -6.00
CA GLY A 83 -18.74 -0.16 -4.90
C GLY A 83 -18.27 0.31 -3.52
N ALA A 84 -17.00 0.63 -3.35
CA ALA A 84 -16.44 1.10 -2.10
C ALA A 84 -16.67 2.59 -1.87
N ASP A 85 -16.72 3.00 -0.60
CA ASP A 85 -16.76 4.42 -0.23
C ASP A 85 -15.35 5.00 -0.09
N VAL A 86 -14.37 4.16 0.26
CA VAL A 86 -12.98 4.56 0.49
C VAL A 86 -12.02 3.55 -0.12
N LEU A 87 -11.04 4.03 -0.86
CA LEU A 87 -9.86 3.27 -1.27
C LEU A 87 -8.66 3.67 -0.39
N VAL A 88 -8.03 2.68 0.27
CA VAL A 88 -6.79 2.88 1.03
C VAL A 88 -5.64 2.25 0.27
N PHE A 89 -4.56 2.98 0.08
CA PHE A 89 -3.38 2.50 -0.64
C PHE A 89 -2.08 3.04 -0.03
N GLY A 90 -0.96 2.40 -0.34
CA GLY A 90 0.38 2.79 0.14
C GLY A 90 1.41 2.83 -0.98
N SER A 91 2.54 3.51 -0.73
CA SER A 91 3.62 3.70 -1.71
C SER A 91 4.28 2.40 -2.17
N LEU A 92 4.36 1.40 -1.29
CA LEU A 92 5.04 0.13 -1.59
C LEU A 92 4.36 -0.65 -2.73
N ALA A 93 3.05 -0.49 -2.92
CA ALA A 93 2.31 -1.10 -4.01
C ALA A 93 2.77 -0.60 -5.40
N CYS A 94 3.50 0.52 -5.45
CA CYS A 94 3.98 1.14 -6.69
C CYS A 94 5.42 0.77 -7.05
N ARG A 95 6.09 -0.12 -6.31
CA ARG A 95 7.50 -0.47 -6.58
C ARG A 95 7.71 -1.24 -7.90
N ASP A 96 6.63 -1.79 -8.48
CA ASP A 96 6.64 -2.44 -9.80
C ASP A 96 5.64 -1.73 -10.72
N ALA A 97 6.03 -1.51 -11.96
CA ALA A 97 5.24 -0.73 -12.92
C ALA A 97 3.85 -1.33 -13.21
N ILE A 98 3.69 -2.67 -13.13
CA ILE A 98 2.39 -3.32 -13.36
C ILE A 98 1.41 -2.99 -12.24
N ALA A 99 1.83 -3.15 -10.99
CA ALA A 99 0.98 -2.84 -9.83
C ALA A 99 0.74 -1.34 -9.70
N HIS A 100 1.74 -0.49 -9.99
CA HIS A 100 1.61 0.96 -10.02
C HIS A 100 0.54 1.41 -11.01
N GLN A 101 0.63 0.98 -12.27
CA GLN A 101 -0.38 1.35 -13.29
C GLN A 101 -1.79 0.86 -12.90
N SER A 102 -1.88 -0.34 -12.32
CA SER A 102 -3.16 -0.88 -11.86
C SER A 102 -3.74 -0.04 -10.70
N LEU A 103 -2.89 0.40 -9.77
CA LEU A 103 -3.30 1.27 -8.68
C LEU A 103 -3.82 2.62 -9.20
N LEU A 104 -3.14 3.27 -10.14
CA LEU A 104 -3.59 4.53 -10.72
C LEU A 104 -4.97 4.38 -11.40
N ASN A 105 -5.19 3.27 -12.09
CA ASN A 105 -6.50 2.98 -12.69
C ASN A 105 -7.60 2.83 -11.62
N TYR A 106 -7.30 2.20 -10.48
CA TYR A 106 -8.25 2.09 -9.35
C TYR A 106 -8.49 3.42 -8.64
N ILE A 107 -7.44 4.22 -8.45
CA ILE A 107 -7.53 5.57 -7.87
C ILE A 107 -8.50 6.45 -8.69
N ALA A 108 -8.40 6.41 -10.01
CA ALA A 108 -9.26 7.19 -10.92
C ALA A 108 -10.76 6.86 -10.81
N LEU A 109 -11.10 5.68 -10.30
CA LEU A 109 -12.49 5.22 -10.13
C LEU A 109 -13.02 5.39 -8.71
N SER A 110 -12.15 5.67 -7.74
CA SER A 110 -12.51 5.70 -6.33
C SER A 110 -13.19 7.00 -5.92
N LYS A 111 -14.12 6.91 -4.96
CA LYS A 111 -14.90 8.05 -4.44
C LYS A 111 -14.10 8.89 -3.45
N PHE A 112 -13.36 8.23 -2.55
CA PHE A 112 -12.51 8.86 -1.55
C PHE A 112 -11.22 8.05 -1.38
N LYS A 113 -10.09 8.74 -1.42
CA LYS A 113 -8.75 8.16 -1.53
C LYS A 113 -7.92 8.47 -0.29
N VAL A 114 -7.51 7.43 0.42
CA VAL A 114 -6.63 7.54 1.58
C VAL A 114 -5.27 6.98 1.23
N PHE A 115 -4.26 7.83 1.19
CA PHE A 115 -2.88 7.44 1.03
C PHE A 115 -2.23 7.20 2.40
N ASP A 116 -2.03 5.95 2.77
CA ASP A 116 -1.18 5.55 3.90
C ASP A 116 0.26 5.46 3.41
N VAL A 117 1.06 6.48 3.69
CA VAL A 117 2.40 6.68 3.11
C VAL A 117 3.29 5.47 3.29
N ASN A 118 3.45 4.99 4.52
CA ASN A 118 4.07 3.74 4.93
C ASN A 118 5.38 3.45 4.17
N LEU A 119 6.36 4.34 4.27
CA LEU A 119 7.62 4.31 3.53
C LEU A 119 8.42 3.03 3.77
N ARG A 120 8.93 2.45 2.71
CA ARG A 120 9.81 1.27 2.75
C ARG A 120 10.98 1.47 1.78
N ALA A 121 12.11 1.92 2.33
CA ALA A 121 13.33 2.07 1.54
C ALA A 121 13.78 0.70 0.96
N PRO A 122 14.30 0.64 -0.26
CA PRO A 122 14.56 1.74 -1.21
C PRO A 122 13.40 1.98 -2.22
N PHE A 123 12.17 1.55 -1.93
CA PHE A 123 11.07 1.40 -2.90
C PHE A 123 10.20 2.66 -3.06
N TYR A 124 10.74 3.84 -2.78
CA TYR A 124 10.06 5.12 -3.01
C TYR A 124 11.06 6.21 -3.40
N ASN A 125 10.57 7.24 -4.04
CA ASN A 125 11.29 8.46 -4.36
C ASN A 125 10.35 9.66 -4.29
N LYS A 126 10.90 10.86 -4.43
CA LYS A 126 10.13 12.10 -4.36
C LYS A 126 9.00 12.16 -5.39
N GLU A 127 9.29 11.76 -6.62
CA GLU A 127 8.36 11.83 -7.74
C GLU A 127 7.13 10.96 -7.51
N LEU A 128 7.35 9.71 -7.07
CA LEU A 128 6.28 8.78 -6.72
C LEU A 128 5.43 9.30 -5.56
N LEU A 129 6.08 9.83 -4.51
CA LEU A 129 5.33 10.34 -3.35
C LEU A 129 4.46 11.52 -3.74
N LEU A 130 4.99 12.46 -4.54
CA LEU A 130 4.21 13.60 -5.05
C LEU A 130 3.03 13.15 -5.91
N GLU A 131 3.23 12.20 -6.81
CA GLU A 131 2.16 11.63 -7.64
C GLU A 131 1.03 11.09 -6.76
N LEU A 132 1.35 10.24 -5.78
CA LEU A 132 0.35 9.61 -4.91
C LEU A 132 -0.32 10.61 -3.95
N MET A 133 0.41 11.60 -3.49
CA MET A 133 -0.13 12.68 -2.62
C MET A 133 -1.13 13.54 -3.37
N LEU A 134 -0.84 13.91 -4.63
CA LEU A 134 -1.75 14.70 -5.48
C LEU A 134 -3.05 13.97 -5.82
N GLU A 135 -3.02 12.65 -5.86
CA GLU A 135 -4.21 11.83 -6.10
C GLU A 135 -5.08 11.62 -4.84
N ALA A 136 -4.54 11.85 -3.65
CA ALA A 136 -5.19 11.52 -2.39
C ALA A 136 -6.12 12.63 -1.88
N ASP A 137 -7.27 12.24 -1.31
CA ASP A 137 -8.16 13.14 -0.57
C ASP A 137 -7.74 13.25 0.91
N CYS A 138 -7.03 12.22 1.41
CA CYS A 138 -6.50 12.17 2.78
C CYS A 138 -5.15 11.47 2.77
N ILE A 139 -4.17 12.03 3.49
CA ILE A 139 -2.84 11.47 3.63
C ILE A 139 -2.60 11.12 5.10
N LYS A 140 -2.19 9.88 5.36
CA LYS A 140 -1.81 9.40 6.69
C LYS A 140 -0.32 9.07 6.68
N PHE A 141 0.40 9.62 7.63
CA PHE A 141 1.83 9.40 7.86
C PHE A 141 2.15 9.41 9.36
N ASN A 142 3.29 8.84 9.73
CA ASN A 142 3.88 9.00 11.05
C ASN A 142 4.86 10.20 11.08
N ASP A 143 5.45 10.48 12.24
CA ASP A 143 6.31 11.64 12.42
C ASP A 143 7.57 11.57 11.54
N ASP A 144 8.20 10.39 11.43
CA ASP A 144 9.41 10.20 10.62
C ASP A 144 9.10 10.39 9.13
N GLU A 145 7.99 9.84 8.66
CA GLU A 145 7.51 10.00 7.29
C GLU A 145 7.16 11.45 6.96
N LEU A 146 6.54 12.18 7.92
CA LEU A 146 6.26 13.60 7.79
C LEU A 146 7.53 14.40 7.51
N TYR A 147 8.57 14.20 8.33
CA TYR A 147 9.83 14.94 8.16
C TYR A 147 10.57 14.55 6.88
N GLU A 148 10.48 13.29 6.46
CA GLU A 148 11.06 12.85 5.20
C GLU A 148 10.35 13.49 4.00
N ILE A 149 9.03 13.52 3.97
CA ILE A 149 8.23 14.22 2.94
C ILE A 149 8.54 15.71 2.95
N ALA A 150 8.55 16.36 4.13
CA ALA A 150 8.87 17.77 4.26
C ALA A 150 10.26 18.11 3.69
N ASN A 151 11.25 17.23 3.93
CA ASN A 151 12.59 17.38 3.37
C ASN A 151 12.58 17.25 1.84
N PHE A 152 11.89 16.28 1.27
CA PHE A 152 11.74 16.15 -0.18
C PHE A 152 11.07 17.37 -0.83
N LEU A 153 10.13 18.00 -0.12
CA LEU A 153 9.44 19.21 -0.56
C LEU A 153 10.22 20.49 -0.30
N ASN A 154 11.41 20.42 0.30
CA ASN A 154 12.22 21.54 0.74
C ASN A 154 11.45 22.48 1.69
N SER A 155 10.76 21.91 2.68
CA SER A 155 10.10 22.69 3.72
C SER A 155 11.11 23.57 4.49
N PRO A 156 10.80 24.85 4.72
CA PRO A 156 11.63 25.71 5.56
C PRO A 156 11.37 25.51 7.05
N TYR A 157 10.44 24.63 7.43
CA TYR A 157 9.97 24.49 8.80
C TYR A 157 10.62 23.31 9.51
N HIS A 158 10.62 23.36 10.86
CA HIS A 158 11.22 22.33 11.70
C HIS A 158 10.22 21.70 12.69
N SER A 159 9.07 22.33 12.94
CA SER A 159 8.05 21.77 13.83
C SER A 159 7.10 20.84 13.06
N LEU A 160 6.53 19.86 13.78
CA LEU A 160 5.56 18.92 13.25
C LEU A 160 4.35 19.65 12.66
N GLU A 161 3.73 20.53 13.44
CA GLU A 161 2.53 21.29 13.04
C GLU A 161 2.75 22.13 11.79
N GLN A 162 3.88 22.86 11.72
CA GLN A 162 4.20 23.68 10.55
C GLN A 162 4.42 22.84 9.29
N ASN A 163 5.07 21.66 9.43
CA ASN A 163 5.26 20.75 8.31
C ASN A 163 3.95 20.09 7.85
N ILE A 164 3.02 19.79 8.76
CA ILE A 164 1.68 19.32 8.38
C ILE A 164 0.97 20.38 7.52
N HIS A 165 0.93 21.62 7.97
CA HIS A 165 0.31 22.71 7.21
C HIS A 165 1.00 22.92 5.86
N PHE A 166 2.34 22.93 5.84
CA PHE A 166 3.10 23.07 4.60
C PHE A 166 2.79 21.98 3.57
N ILE A 167 2.67 20.73 4.03
CA ILE A 167 2.32 19.60 3.14
C ILE A 167 0.88 19.70 2.67
N ALA A 168 -0.05 20.10 3.54
CA ALA A 168 -1.47 20.22 3.20
C ALA A 168 -1.78 21.34 2.19
N GLU A 169 -0.85 22.26 1.97
CA GLU A 169 -0.95 23.35 0.99
C GLU A 169 -0.38 22.98 -0.40
N LYS A 170 0.19 21.77 -0.56
CA LYS A 170 0.80 21.30 -1.81
C LYS A 170 -0.15 20.52 -2.67
#